data_d86a6a03b264ab3ed30e26174276b016
#
_entry.id   d86a6a03b264ab3ed30e26174276b016
#
_cell.length_a   1.000
_cell.length_b   1.000
_cell.length_c   1.000
_cell.angle_alpha   90.00
_cell.angle_beta   90.00
_cell.angle_gamma   90.00
#
_symmetry.space_group_name_H-M   'P 1'
#
loop_
_entity.id
_entity.type
_entity.pdbx_description
1 polymer ?
#
loop_
_entity_poly.entity_id
_entity_poly.type
_entity_poly.pdbx_seq_one_letter_code
_entity_poly.pdbx_strand_id
1 'polypeptide(L)'
;NNITYRLTPGDLLLVCPNDIHGLSVKDHEPCERFPIHFNEAFIQTFSTPNTNILTCFQNHERNHILHLSEDQMRQYEYLVTQTIEALNRKEFGYDIYAKANLSLILLLANQASVTKPVRLADITPQAVKDAIQYVDQNLSNTLSIQDIADHLNLSRSRFCHLFKDFTGTSPWNYIIARRIQHACTLLQKGMSITDVCFECGFN
;
A
#
# COMPACT_ATOMS: atom_id res chain seq x y z
N ASN A 1 -5.46 6.55 -0.32
CA ASN A 1 -6.83 6.10 -0.10
C ASN A 1 -6.94 5.52 1.31
N ASN A 2 -7.78 6.12 2.15
CA ASN A 2 -7.97 5.74 3.55
C ASN A 2 -9.15 4.76 3.67
N ILE A 3 -9.01 3.59 3.06
CA ILE A 3 -10.09 2.63 2.93
C ILE A 3 -9.60 1.28 3.42
N THR A 4 -10.43 0.59 4.20
CA THR A 4 -10.17 -0.76 4.67
C THR A 4 -10.97 -1.75 3.82
N TYR A 5 -10.29 -2.75 3.33
CA TYR A 5 -10.89 -3.81 2.52
C TYR A 5 -10.71 -5.18 3.20
N ARG A 6 -11.64 -6.07 2.97
CA ARG A 6 -11.45 -7.48 3.26
C ARG A 6 -10.86 -8.15 2.03
N LEU A 7 -9.66 -8.73 2.18
CA LEU A 7 -9.01 -9.48 1.11
C LEU A 7 -9.42 -10.94 1.16
N THR A 8 -9.50 -11.55 0.00
CA THR A 8 -9.80 -12.97 -0.20
C THR A 8 -8.70 -13.62 -1.05
N PRO A 9 -8.59 -14.97 -1.06
CA PRO A 9 -7.66 -15.64 -1.97
C PRO A 9 -7.85 -15.17 -3.42
N GLY A 10 -6.75 -14.89 -4.11
CA GLY A 10 -6.74 -14.32 -5.46
C GLY A 10 -6.69 -12.80 -5.53
N ASP A 11 -6.76 -12.09 -4.39
CA ASP A 11 -6.60 -10.64 -4.38
C ASP A 11 -5.12 -10.23 -4.38
N LEU A 12 -4.77 -9.33 -5.30
CA LEU A 12 -3.48 -8.65 -5.37
C LEU A 12 -3.63 -7.23 -4.82
N LEU A 13 -2.90 -6.92 -3.75
CA LEU A 13 -2.77 -5.56 -3.26
C LEU A 13 -1.57 -4.88 -3.94
N LEU A 14 -1.82 -3.82 -4.70
CA LEU A 14 -0.79 -2.96 -5.28
C LEU A 14 -0.47 -1.82 -4.31
N VAL A 15 0.81 -1.73 -3.92
CA VAL A 15 1.29 -0.69 -3.01
C VAL A 15 2.29 0.19 -3.75
N CYS A 16 1.97 1.47 -3.87
CA CYS A 16 2.86 2.45 -4.47
C CYS A 16 3.89 2.98 -3.46
N PRO A 17 5.01 3.55 -3.94
CA PRO A 17 5.93 4.25 -3.06
C PRO A 17 5.20 5.30 -2.22
N ASN A 18 5.50 5.34 -0.93
CA ASN A 18 4.89 6.22 0.07
C ASN A 18 3.42 5.93 0.44
N ASP A 19 2.80 4.87 -0.07
CA ASP A 19 1.49 4.47 0.42
C ASP A 19 1.58 3.94 1.85
N ILE A 20 0.82 4.55 2.76
CA ILE A 20 0.67 4.02 4.12
C ILE A 20 -0.35 2.91 4.05
N HIS A 21 0.09 1.71 4.36
CA HIS A 21 -0.75 0.51 4.35
C HIS A 21 -0.50 -0.34 5.59
N GLY A 22 -1.50 -1.08 6.00
CA GLY A 22 -1.42 -2.05 7.07
C GLY A 22 -2.22 -3.29 6.72
N LEU A 23 -1.81 -4.43 7.22
CA LEU A 23 -2.54 -5.68 7.11
C LEU A 23 -2.82 -6.22 8.50
N SER A 24 -4.07 -6.56 8.77
CA SER A 24 -4.45 -7.28 9.99
C SER A 24 -5.10 -8.60 9.63
N VAL A 25 -4.71 -9.67 10.31
CA VAL A 25 -5.36 -10.98 10.20
C VAL A 25 -6.35 -11.08 11.36
N LYS A 26 -7.63 -11.32 11.06
CA LYS A 26 -8.66 -11.58 12.06
C LYS A 26 -8.77 -13.08 12.29
N ASP A 27 -9.10 -13.44 13.54
CA ASP A 27 -9.55 -14.78 13.92
C ASP A 27 -8.54 -15.94 13.83
N HIS A 28 -7.22 -15.67 13.91
CA HIS A 28 -6.17 -16.70 13.90
C HIS A 28 -6.21 -17.66 12.69
N GLU A 29 -6.91 -17.31 11.62
CA GLU A 29 -6.87 -18.07 10.39
C GLU A 29 -5.49 -17.94 9.72
N PRO A 30 -4.91 -19.03 9.20
CA PRO A 30 -3.65 -18.96 8.49
C PRO A 30 -3.82 -18.08 7.23
N CYS A 31 -2.99 -17.05 7.13
CA CYS A 31 -2.96 -16.15 5.98
C CYS A 31 -1.64 -16.33 5.24
N GLU A 32 -1.68 -17.03 4.13
CA GLU A 32 -0.52 -17.14 3.24
C GLU A 32 -0.50 -15.97 2.26
N ARG A 33 0.67 -15.34 2.11
CA ARG A 33 0.86 -14.21 1.20
C ARG A 33 2.28 -14.20 0.64
N PHE A 34 2.42 -13.67 -0.56
CA PHE A 34 3.70 -13.50 -1.24
C PHE A 34 3.97 -12.01 -1.46
N PRO A 35 4.68 -11.32 -0.54
CA PRO A 35 5.07 -9.93 -0.74
C PRO A 35 6.21 -9.85 -1.77
N ILE A 36 6.01 -9.04 -2.82
CA ILE A 36 7.01 -8.79 -3.85
C ILE A 36 7.40 -7.31 -3.77
N HIS A 37 8.67 -7.06 -3.46
CA HIS A 37 9.23 -5.71 -3.43
C HIS A 37 10.19 -5.51 -4.60
N PHE A 38 10.03 -4.40 -5.31
CA PHE A 38 10.88 -4.05 -6.43
C PHE A 38 11.12 -2.54 -6.51
N ASN A 39 12.20 -2.16 -7.20
CA ASN A 39 12.50 -0.77 -7.50
C ASN A 39 11.83 -0.36 -8.81
N GLU A 40 11.15 0.81 -8.81
CA GLU A 40 10.42 1.31 -10.00
C GLU A 40 11.35 1.49 -11.21
N ALA A 41 12.53 2.11 -11.01
CA ALA A 41 13.48 2.33 -12.10
C ALA A 41 13.97 1.01 -12.71
N PHE A 42 14.14 -0.04 -11.89
CA PHE A 42 14.49 -1.37 -12.38
C PHE A 42 13.36 -1.97 -13.21
N ILE A 43 12.12 -1.90 -12.74
CA ILE A 43 10.97 -2.45 -13.45
C ILE A 43 10.66 -1.67 -14.73
N GLN A 44 10.87 -0.37 -14.74
CA GLN A 44 10.68 0.45 -15.94
C GLN A 44 11.52 -0.05 -17.12
N THR A 45 12.67 -0.69 -16.89
CA THR A 45 13.50 -1.29 -17.93
C THR A 45 12.82 -2.45 -18.69
N PHE A 46 11.71 -2.98 -18.18
CA PHE A 46 10.93 -4.04 -18.83
C PHE A 46 9.84 -3.49 -19.76
N SER A 47 9.56 -2.20 -19.66
CA SER A 47 8.62 -1.54 -20.56
C SER A 47 9.15 -1.46 -21.98
N THR A 48 8.23 -1.48 -22.94
CA THR A 48 8.52 -1.29 -24.36
C THR A 48 7.79 -0.04 -24.85
N PRO A 49 8.07 0.47 -26.07
CA PRO A 49 7.31 1.58 -26.63
C PRO A 49 5.79 1.34 -26.69
N ASN A 50 5.36 0.08 -26.74
CA ASN A 50 3.95 -0.30 -26.83
C ASN A 50 3.33 -0.71 -25.49
N THR A 51 4.13 -0.95 -24.45
CA THR A 51 3.64 -1.51 -23.18
C THR A 51 4.39 -0.92 -22.01
N ASN A 52 3.70 -0.13 -21.19
CA ASN A 52 4.22 0.28 -19.90
C ASN A 52 3.79 -0.74 -18.84
N ILE A 53 4.75 -1.47 -18.29
CA ILE A 53 4.50 -2.55 -17.32
C ILE A 53 4.02 -2.05 -15.97
N LEU A 54 4.18 -0.75 -15.67
CA LEU A 54 3.72 -0.11 -14.44
C LEU A 54 2.32 0.51 -14.55
N THR A 55 1.60 0.30 -15.64
CA THR A 55 0.27 0.91 -15.86
C THR A 55 -0.72 0.59 -14.75
N CYS A 56 -0.69 -0.61 -14.18
CA CYS A 56 -1.59 -0.98 -13.08
C CYS A 56 -1.35 -0.15 -11.80
N PHE A 57 -0.15 0.40 -11.60
CA PHE A 57 0.17 1.29 -10.47
C PHE A 57 -0.16 2.76 -10.74
N GLN A 58 -0.30 3.18 -11.99
CA GLN A 58 -0.49 4.59 -12.38
C GLN A 58 -1.95 5.05 -12.34
N ASN A 59 -2.87 4.12 -12.18
CA ASN A 59 -4.30 4.44 -12.21
C ASN A 59 -4.82 4.78 -10.81
N HIS A 60 -4.55 6.01 -10.35
CA HIS A 60 -4.87 6.49 -9.00
C HIS A 60 -6.38 6.56 -8.68
N GLU A 61 -7.25 6.48 -9.67
CA GLU A 61 -8.72 6.46 -9.49
C GLU A 61 -9.27 5.04 -9.24
N ARG A 62 -8.46 4.01 -9.44
CA ARG A 62 -8.88 2.61 -9.28
C ARG A 62 -8.43 2.05 -7.93
N ASN A 63 -9.17 1.08 -7.46
CA ASN A 63 -8.82 0.31 -6.26
C ASN A 63 -7.40 -0.27 -6.42
N HIS A 64 -6.55 -0.08 -5.41
CA HIS A 64 -5.23 -0.73 -5.32
C HIS A 64 -5.32 -2.26 -5.18
N ILE A 65 -6.51 -2.83 -5.31
CA ILE A 65 -6.78 -4.26 -5.20
C ILE A 65 -7.31 -4.77 -6.52
N LEU A 66 -6.61 -5.78 -7.04
CA LEU A 66 -6.97 -6.50 -8.24
C LEU A 66 -7.38 -7.91 -7.86
N HIS A 67 -8.37 -8.46 -8.52
CA HIS A 67 -8.76 -9.86 -8.31
C HIS A 67 -8.32 -10.70 -9.50
N LEU A 68 -7.53 -11.73 -9.22
CA LEU A 68 -7.11 -12.71 -10.23
C LEU A 68 -8.21 -13.74 -10.45
N SER A 69 -8.47 -14.10 -11.70
CA SER A 69 -9.25 -15.28 -12.01
C SER A 69 -8.52 -16.55 -11.51
N GLU A 70 -9.23 -17.68 -11.42
CA GLU A 70 -8.61 -18.94 -11.01
C GLU A 70 -7.41 -19.33 -11.89
N ASP A 71 -7.50 -19.10 -13.21
CA ASP A 71 -6.40 -19.36 -14.15
C ASP A 71 -5.22 -18.43 -13.91
N GLN A 72 -5.47 -17.15 -13.71
CA GLN A 72 -4.44 -16.16 -13.37
C GLN A 72 -3.80 -16.45 -12.02
N MET A 73 -4.58 -16.90 -11.03
CA MET A 73 -4.05 -17.28 -9.72
C MET A 73 -3.10 -18.48 -9.83
N ARG A 74 -3.47 -19.53 -10.58
CA ARG A 74 -2.58 -20.68 -10.84
C ARG A 74 -1.28 -20.25 -11.53
N GLN A 75 -1.35 -19.36 -12.50
CA GLN A 75 -0.17 -18.83 -13.18
C GLN A 75 0.69 -18.01 -12.22
N TYR A 76 0.09 -17.16 -11.40
CA TYR A 76 0.79 -16.36 -10.38
C TYR A 76 1.53 -17.25 -9.39
N GLU A 77 0.86 -18.23 -8.80
CA GLU A 77 1.46 -19.18 -7.85
C GLU A 77 2.63 -19.94 -8.46
N TYR A 78 2.48 -20.40 -9.69
CA TYR A 78 3.55 -21.06 -10.42
C TYR A 78 4.76 -20.13 -10.61
N LEU A 79 4.56 -18.91 -11.08
CA LEU A 79 5.64 -17.95 -11.32
C LEU A 79 6.35 -17.55 -10.03
N VAL A 80 5.61 -17.35 -8.94
CA VAL A 80 6.18 -17.02 -7.62
C VAL A 80 7.02 -18.20 -7.11
N THR A 81 6.48 -19.41 -7.15
CA THR A 81 7.20 -20.62 -6.71
C THR A 81 8.50 -20.81 -7.49
N GLN A 82 8.45 -20.71 -8.82
CA GLN A 82 9.62 -20.82 -9.68
C GLN A 82 10.66 -19.71 -9.40
N THR A 83 10.20 -18.51 -9.08
CA THR A 83 11.08 -17.39 -8.70
C THR A 83 11.80 -17.69 -7.38
N ILE A 84 11.08 -18.17 -6.36
CA ILE A 84 11.64 -18.54 -5.06
C ILE A 84 12.67 -19.65 -5.22
N GLU A 85 12.35 -20.69 -5.99
CA GLU A 85 13.28 -21.80 -6.27
C GLU A 85 14.57 -21.31 -6.96
N ALA A 86 14.45 -20.48 -8.00
CA ALA A 86 15.59 -19.93 -8.71
C ALA A 86 16.48 -19.09 -7.79
N LEU A 87 15.89 -18.21 -6.97
CA LEU A 87 16.61 -17.36 -6.02
C LEU A 87 17.30 -18.19 -4.91
N ASN A 88 16.75 -19.34 -4.52
CA ASN A 88 17.35 -20.22 -3.53
C ASN A 88 18.51 -21.04 -4.11
N ARG A 89 18.36 -21.59 -5.33
CA ARG A 89 19.38 -22.44 -5.97
C ARG A 89 20.56 -21.63 -6.49
N LYS A 90 20.34 -20.40 -6.97
CA LYS A 90 21.35 -19.50 -7.55
C LYS A 90 22.18 -20.14 -8.67
N GLU A 91 21.57 -21.00 -9.45
CA GLU A 91 22.18 -21.58 -10.63
C GLU A 91 22.41 -20.52 -11.71
N PHE A 92 23.21 -20.85 -12.73
CA PHE A 92 23.49 -19.89 -13.82
C PHE A 92 22.20 -19.31 -14.44
N GLY A 93 22.10 -18.00 -14.45
CA GLY A 93 20.95 -17.26 -15.01
C GLY A 93 19.74 -17.14 -14.07
N TYR A 94 19.85 -17.48 -12.79
CA TYR A 94 18.76 -17.38 -11.81
C TYR A 94 18.16 -15.98 -11.69
N ASP A 95 18.98 -14.96 -11.82
CA ASP A 95 18.59 -13.55 -11.77
C ASP A 95 17.80 -13.12 -13.03
N ILE A 96 18.21 -13.60 -14.20
CA ILE A 96 17.48 -13.41 -15.46
C ILE A 96 16.13 -14.12 -15.39
N TYR A 97 16.10 -15.33 -14.85
CA TYR A 97 14.88 -16.13 -14.69
C TYR A 97 13.89 -15.44 -13.75
N ALA A 98 14.36 -14.99 -12.59
CA ALA A 98 13.55 -14.24 -11.63
C ALA A 98 13.00 -12.94 -12.24
N LYS A 99 13.82 -12.24 -13.04
CA LYS A 99 13.43 -11.04 -13.77
C LYS A 99 12.34 -11.32 -14.79
N ALA A 100 12.45 -12.39 -15.56
CA ALA A 100 11.44 -12.80 -16.52
C ALA A 100 10.10 -13.14 -15.85
N ASN A 101 10.14 -13.91 -14.76
CA ASN A 101 8.95 -14.25 -13.99
C ASN A 101 8.27 -13.01 -13.39
N LEU A 102 9.06 -12.08 -12.84
CA LEU A 102 8.52 -10.80 -12.34
C LEU A 102 7.82 -10.00 -13.45
N SER A 103 8.38 -9.99 -14.67
CA SER A 103 7.72 -9.35 -15.81
C SER A 103 6.36 -9.99 -16.12
N LEU A 104 6.27 -11.32 -16.07
CA LEU A 104 5.01 -12.05 -16.31
C LEU A 104 4.00 -11.80 -15.18
N ILE A 105 4.43 -11.75 -13.92
CA ILE A 105 3.58 -11.39 -12.77
C ILE A 105 2.99 -10.00 -12.95
N LEU A 106 3.80 -9.02 -13.38
CA LEU A 106 3.32 -7.66 -13.61
C LEU A 106 2.38 -7.56 -14.82
N LEU A 107 2.58 -8.37 -15.84
CA LEU A 107 1.63 -8.48 -16.96
C LEU A 107 0.28 -9.05 -16.50
N LEU A 108 0.27 -10.09 -15.65
CA LEU A 108 -0.97 -10.60 -15.04
C LEU A 108 -1.69 -9.51 -14.22
N ALA A 109 -0.96 -8.73 -13.42
CA ALA A 109 -1.54 -7.61 -12.68
C ALA A 109 -2.16 -6.56 -13.60
N ASN A 110 -1.47 -6.20 -14.70
CA ASN A 110 -2.01 -5.28 -15.69
C ASN A 110 -3.26 -5.84 -16.38
N GLN A 111 -3.28 -7.12 -16.77
CA GLN A 111 -4.45 -7.77 -17.34
C GLN A 111 -5.64 -7.78 -16.38
N ALA A 112 -5.41 -8.10 -15.11
CA ALA A 112 -6.43 -8.05 -14.08
C ALA A 112 -6.96 -6.62 -13.86
N SER A 113 -6.13 -5.59 -14.03
CA SER A 113 -6.53 -4.19 -13.88
C SER A 113 -7.49 -3.70 -14.98
N VAL A 114 -7.48 -4.32 -16.16
CA VAL A 114 -8.38 -3.98 -17.27
C VAL A 114 -9.74 -4.67 -17.14
N THR A 115 -9.78 -5.85 -16.51
CA THR A 115 -11.04 -6.52 -16.18
C THR A 115 -11.76 -5.70 -15.11
N LYS A 116 -13.12 -5.73 -15.10
CA LYS A 116 -13.95 -4.89 -14.22
C LYS A 116 -13.43 -4.91 -12.79
N PRO A 117 -13.17 -3.74 -12.19
CA PRO A 117 -12.72 -3.69 -10.81
C PRO A 117 -13.77 -4.36 -9.92
N VAL A 118 -13.36 -5.35 -9.15
CA VAL A 118 -14.19 -5.86 -8.06
C VAL A 118 -14.34 -4.71 -7.07
N ARG A 119 -15.55 -4.17 -6.94
CA ARG A 119 -15.85 -3.18 -5.91
C ARG A 119 -15.91 -3.91 -4.58
N LEU A 120 -14.77 -4.03 -3.92
CA LEU A 120 -14.77 -4.46 -2.54
C LEU A 120 -15.49 -3.40 -1.70
N ALA A 121 -16.39 -3.84 -0.84
CA ALA A 121 -17.07 -2.93 0.06
C ALA A 121 -16.03 -2.30 1.01
N ASP A 122 -16.04 -0.98 1.10
CA ASP A 122 -15.28 -0.25 2.10
C ASP A 122 -15.93 -0.47 3.47
N ILE A 123 -15.27 -1.23 4.34
CA ILE A 123 -15.72 -1.55 5.69
C ILE A 123 -15.16 -0.59 6.74
N THR A 124 -14.46 0.46 6.33
CA THR A 124 -13.87 1.43 7.26
C THR A 124 -14.96 2.21 8.01
N PRO A 125 -14.99 2.20 9.34
CA PRO A 125 -15.92 3.01 10.10
C PRO A 125 -15.77 4.50 9.79
N GLN A 126 -16.89 5.22 9.75
CA GLN A 126 -16.87 6.65 9.44
C GLN A 126 -15.95 7.42 10.37
N ALA A 127 -15.95 7.11 11.67
CA ALA A 127 -15.07 7.76 12.64
C ALA A 127 -13.57 7.59 12.32
N VAL A 128 -13.16 6.47 11.71
CA VAL A 128 -11.76 6.28 11.27
C VAL A 128 -11.46 7.14 10.04
N LYS A 129 -12.40 7.25 9.10
CA LYS A 129 -12.27 8.13 7.93
C LYS A 129 -12.17 9.59 8.35
N ASP A 130 -13.03 10.02 9.26
CA ASP A 130 -13.05 11.39 9.78
C ASP A 130 -11.75 11.71 10.55
N ALA A 131 -11.24 10.75 11.35
CA ALA A 131 -9.93 10.88 12.01
C ALA A 131 -8.80 11.11 11.02
N ILE A 132 -8.76 10.30 9.98
CA ILE A 132 -7.73 10.38 8.94
C ILE A 132 -7.82 11.73 8.20
N GLN A 133 -9.02 12.14 7.84
CA GLN A 133 -9.24 13.45 7.21
C GLN A 133 -8.80 14.60 8.12
N TYR A 134 -9.15 14.54 9.40
CA TYR A 134 -8.72 15.53 10.38
C TYR A 134 -7.20 15.61 10.51
N VAL A 135 -6.52 14.47 10.58
CA VAL A 135 -5.05 14.42 10.60
C VAL A 135 -4.46 15.05 9.35
N ASP A 136 -4.95 14.67 8.16
CA ASP A 136 -4.42 15.17 6.88
C ASP A 136 -4.59 16.69 6.70
N GLN A 137 -5.66 17.25 7.25
CA GLN A 137 -5.92 18.69 7.23
C GLN A 137 -5.08 19.48 8.26
N ASN A 138 -4.53 18.80 9.26
CA ASN A 138 -3.85 19.44 10.40
C ASN A 138 -2.40 18.97 10.58
N LEU A 139 -1.75 18.40 9.57
CA LEU A 139 -0.40 17.84 9.69
C LEU A 139 0.64 18.84 10.19
N SER A 140 0.54 20.10 9.79
CA SER A 140 1.45 21.18 10.18
C SER A 140 1.20 21.71 11.60
N ASN A 141 0.03 21.40 12.17
CA ASN A 141 -0.37 21.90 13.47
C ASN A 141 0.09 20.98 14.62
N THR A 142 0.08 21.51 15.84
CA THR A 142 0.23 20.66 17.03
C THR A 142 -0.99 19.76 17.14
N LEU A 143 -0.81 18.45 16.91
CA LEU A 143 -1.85 17.44 17.00
C LEU A 143 -1.67 16.62 18.27
N SER A 144 -2.71 16.52 19.08
CA SER A 144 -2.78 15.56 20.17
C SER A 144 -3.82 14.46 19.86
N ILE A 145 -3.58 13.27 20.40
CA ILE A 145 -4.54 12.17 20.27
C ILE A 145 -5.86 12.51 20.95
N GLN A 146 -5.81 13.34 22.01
CA GLN A 146 -7.01 13.79 22.74
C GLN A 146 -7.87 14.70 21.84
N ASP A 147 -7.26 15.67 21.15
CA ASP A 147 -7.99 16.60 20.26
C ASP A 147 -8.73 15.84 19.15
N ILE A 148 -8.09 14.81 18.58
CA ILE A 148 -8.72 13.97 17.54
C ILE A 148 -9.89 13.18 18.14
N ALA A 149 -9.70 12.58 19.31
CA ALA A 149 -10.75 11.82 19.97
C ALA A 149 -11.95 12.72 20.35
N ASP A 150 -11.69 13.92 20.85
CA ASP A 150 -12.73 14.91 21.20
C ASP A 150 -13.49 15.38 19.96
N HIS A 151 -12.78 15.64 18.85
CA HIS A 151 -13.39 15.99 17.57
C HIS A 151 -14.37 14.91 17.08
N LEU A 152 -14.08 13.65 17.37
CA LEU A 152 -14.90 12.49 16.99
C LEU A 152 -15.96 12.12 18.04
N ASN A 153 -16.06 12.86 19.14
CA ASN A 153 -16.90 12.52 20.29
C ASN A 153 -16.64 11.12 20.85
N LEU A 154 -15.37 10.69 20.86
CA LEU A 154 -14.93 9.42 21.38
C LEU A 154 -13.99 9.61 22.60
N SER A 155 -13.97 8.66 23.53
CA SER A 155 -12.89 8.62 24.50
C SER A 155 -11.56 8.27 23.80
N ARG A 156 -10.45 8.82 24.30
CA ARG A 156 -9.10 8.54 23.79
C ARG A 156 -8.81 7.05 23.63
N SER A 157 -9.18 6.25 24.64
CA SER A 157 -8.98 4.79 24.60
C SER A 157 -9.76 4.14 23.47
N ARG A 158 -11.07 4.47 23.35
CA ARG A 158 -11.92 3.91 22.30
C ARG A 158 -11.43 4.31 20.92
N PHE A 159 -11.02 5.56 20.72
CA PHE A 159 -10.44 6.03 19.48
C PHE A 159 -9.17 5.26 19.12
N CYS A 160 -8.20 5.12 20.06
CA CYS A 160 -6.96 4.41 19.80
C CYS A 160 -7.19 2.94 19.41
N HIS A 161 -8.09 2.23 20.09
CA HIS A 161 -8.44 0.86 19.75
C HIS A 161 -9.10 0.77 18.36
N LEU A 162 -10.16 1.55 18.13
CA LEU A 162 -10.86 1.57 16.84
C LEU A 162 -9.90 1.88 15.69
N PHE A 163 -9.07 2.91 15.83
CA PHE A 163 -8.14 3.33 14.80
C PHE A 163 -7.10 2.24 14.51
N LYS A 164 -6.53 1.63 15.56
CA LYS A 164 -5.54 0.56 15.42
C LYS A 164 -6.14 -0.69 14.78
N ASP A 165 -7.36 -1.06 15.15
CA ASP A 165 -8.05 -2.25 14.60
C ASP A 165 -8.28 -2.13 13.09
N PHE A 166 -8.52 -0.92 12.59
CA PHE A 166 -8.81 -0.69 11.18
C PHE A 166 -7.63 -0.21 10.34
N THR A 167 -6.61 0.42 10.95
CA THR A 167 -5.42 0.90 10.23
C THR A 167 -4.19 0.01 10.45
N GLY A 168 -4.24 -0.92 11.40
CA GLY A 168 -3.12 -1.75 11.80
C GLY A 168 -2.03 -1.01 12.60
N THR A 169 -2.14 0.31 12.81
CA THR A 169 -1.14 1.13 13.49
C THR A 169 -1.77 2.06 14.52
N SER A 170 -0.98 2.54 15.49
CA SER A 170 -1.49 3.52 16.44
C SER A 170 -1.73 4.88 15.75
N PRO A 171 -2.70 5.70 16.23
CA PRO A 171 -2.92 7.04 15.68
C PRO A 171 -1.66 7.90 15.65
N TRP A 172 -0.82 7.83 16.68
CA TRP A 172 0.43 8.59 16.74
C TRP A 172 1.42 8.17 15.65
N ASN A 173 1.65 6.86 15.49
CA ASN A 173 2.52 6.35 14.44
C ASN A 173 1.99 6.71 13.05
N TYR A 174 0.68 6.72 12.87
CA TYR A 174 0.05 7.18 11.64
C TYR A 174 0.38 8.65 11.35
N ILE A 175 0.21 9.55 12.34
CA ILE A 175 0.53 10.98 12.20
C ILE A 175 2.00 11.15 11.81
N ILE A 176 2.94 10.48 12.51
CA ILE A 176 4.37 10.55 12.18
C ILE A 176 4.64 10.07 10.76
N ALA A 177 4.06 8.95 10.35
CA ALA A 177 4.24 8.42 8.99
C ALA A 177 3.73 9.42 7.92
N ARG A 178 2.56 10.05 8.15
CA ARG A 178 2.01 11.08 7.27
C ARG A 178 2.90 12.33 7.18
N ARG A 179 3.43 12.78 8.31
CA ARG A 179 4.37 13.91 8.36
C ARG A 179 5.66 13.61 7.61
N ILE A 180 6.24 12.43 7.78
CA ILE A 180 7.43 11.98 7.04
C ILE A 180 7.14 11.93 5.54
N GLN A 181 6.02 11.37 5.14
CA GLN A 181 5.61 11.32 3.73
C GLN A 181 5.50 12.73 3.13
N HIS A 182 4.87 13.65 3.85
CA HIS A 182 4.75 15.05 3.43
C HIS A 182 6.14 15.72 3.34
N ALA A 183 7.00 15.49 4.34
CA ALA A 183 8.37 15.98 4.35
C ALA A 183 9.19 15.50 3.14
N CYS A 184 9.11 14.22 2.79
CA CYS A 184 9.76 13.68 1.60
C CYS A 184 9.31 14.41 0.32
N THR A 185 8.02 14.69 0.20
CA THR A 185 7.45 15.42 -0.95
C THR A 185 8.00 16.85 -1.04
N LEU A 186 8.10 17.56 0.10
CA LEU A 186 8.61 18.93 0.14
C LEU A 186 10.11 18.97 -0.15
N LEU A 187 10.89 18.04 0.38
CA LEU A 187 12.33 17.90 0.09
C LEU A 187 12.58 17.66 -1.41
N GLN A 188 11.78 16.81 -2.06
CA GLN A 188 11.88 16.59 -3.51
C GLN A 188 11.59 17.84 -4.34
N LYS A 189 10.80 18.77 -3.80
CA LYS A 189 10.53 20.08 -4.40
C LYS A 189 11.64 21.12 -4.12
N GLY A 190 12.70 20.73 -3.42
CA GLY A 190 13.87 21.57 -3.13
C GLY A 190 13.71 22.48 -1.90
N MET A 191 12.72 22.25 -1.04
CA MET A 191 12.56 23.02 0.20
C MET A 191 13.68 22.69 1.19
N SER A 192 14.11 23.66 1.99
CA SER A 192 15.15 23.45 3.01
C SER A 192 14.67 22.52 4.12
N ILE A 193 15.59 21.77 4.74
CA ILE A 193 15.25 20.84 5.85
C ILE A 193 14.58 21.59 6.99
N THR A 194 15.04 22.79 7.32
CA THR A 194 14.47 23.61 8.39
C THR A 194 13.02 23.98 8.10
N ASP A 195 12.74 24.47 6.91
CA ASP A 195 11.39 24.85 6.51
C ASP A 195 10.47 23.62 6.47
N VAL A 196 10.98 22.48 5.96
CA VAL A 196 10.24 21.21 5.95
C VAL A 196 9.86 20.76 7.36
N CYS A 197 10.74 20.90 8.35
CA CYS A 197 10.42 20.58 9.74
C CYS A 197 9.23 21.41 10.24
N PHE A 198 9.23 22.70 10.00
CA PHE A 198 8.11 23.58 10.39
C PHE A 198 6.82 23.24 9.65
N GLU A 199 6.87 23.11 8.34
CA GLU A 199 5.70 22.80 7.50
C GLU A 199 5.08 21.42 7.81
N CYS A 200 5.89 20.48 8.32
CA CYS A 200 5.41 19.14 8.67
C CYS A 200 5.08 18.99 10.17
N GLY A 201 5.17 20.06 10.97
CA GLY A 201 4.84 20.03 12.40
C GLY A 201 5.85 19.25 13.26
N PHE A 202 7.11 19.15 12.85
CA PHE A 202 8.23 18.65 13.64
C PHE A 202 8.90 19.81 14.40
N ASN A 203 8.21 20.37 15.39
CA ASN A 203 8.70 21.48 16.23
C ASN A 203 9.25 20.94 17.53
#